data_afaded1d6ee865bff2b3dcb64a27fffc
#
_entry.id   afaded1d6ee865bff2b3dcb64a27fffc
#
_cell.length_a   1.000
_cell.length_b   1.000
_cell.length_c   1.000
_cell.angle_alpha   90.00
_cell.angle_beta   90.00
_cell.angle_gamma   90.00
#
_symmetry.space_group_name_H-M   'P 1'
#
loop_
_entity.id
_entity.type
_entity.pdbx_description
1 polymer ?
#
loop_
_entity_poly.entity_id
_entity_poly.type
_entity_poly.pdbx_seq_one_letter_code
_entity_poly.pdbx_strand_id
1 'polypeptide(L)'
;MTTQFYRAFEDRYRGSREVIKSRLRTYQPFLGALLARYPGAPALDLGCGRGEWLELLTEQGFRARGVDLDAGMLAACLERGLDASHADALAAYLRRVGLS
;
A
#
# COMPACT_ATOMS: atom_id res chain seq x y z
N MET A 1 3.44 -4.96 22.62
CA MET A 1 3.80 -3.78 21.83
C MET A 1 2.54 -3.04 21.42
N THR A 2 2.48 -1.74 21.68
CA THR A 2 1.33 -0.93 21.26
C THR A 2 1.47 -0.51 19.79
N THR A 3 0.37 -0.16 19.17
CA THR A 3 0.35 0.35 17.81
C THR A 3 1.19 1.61 17.68
N GLN A 4 1.16 2.50 18.69
CA GLN A 4 1.96 3.73 18.70
C GLN A 4 3.46 3.43 18.74
N PHE A 5 3.86 2.43 19.54
CA PHE A 5 5.27 2.02 19.59
C PHE A 5 5.72 1.47 18.23
N TYR A 6 4.89 0.65 17.60
CA TYR A 6 5.21 0.08 16.30
C TYR A 6 5.41 1.18 15.25
N ARG A 7 4.53 2.18 15.21
CA ARG A 7 4.67 3.29 14.27
C ARG A 7 5.94 4.11 14.52
N ALA A 8 6.26 4.39 15.79
CA ALA A 8 7.48 5.11 16.14
C ALA A 8 8.73 4.33 15.74
N PHE A 9 8.72 3.02 15.93
CA PHE A 9 9.81 2.14 15.52
C PHE A 9 9.97 2.17 13.99
N GLU A 10 8.89 2.06 13.25
CA GLU A 10 8.89 2.15 11.79
C GLU A 10 9.47 3.47 11.32
N ASP A 11 9.01 4.58 11.90
CA ASP A 11 9.50 5.91 11.53
C ASP A 11 10.99 6.07 11.75
N ARG A 12 11.50 5.54 12.85
CA ARG A 12 12.91 5.70 13.22
C ARG A 12 13.83 4.85 12.37
N TYR A 13 13.48 3.58 12.12
CA TYR A 13 14.38 2.61 11.51
C TYR A 13 14.16 2.42 10.02
N ARG A 14 12.99 2.73 9.53
CA ARG A 14 12.65 2.60 8.12
C ARG A 14 13.09 3.81 7.30
N GLY A 15 13.18 4.97 7.93
CA GLY A 15 13.53 6.22 7.28
C GLY A 15 12.32 7.02 6.86
N SER A 16 12.57 8.17 6.24
CA SER A 16 11.51 9.04 5.78
C SER A 16 10.75 8.42 4.62
N ARG A 17 9.51 8.88 4.44
CA ARG A 17 8.67 8.46 3.32
C ARG A 17 9.38 8.64 1.98
N GLU A 18 10.04 9.78 1.80
CA GLU A 18 10.72 10.08 0.53
C GLU A 18 11.91 9.17 0.27
N VAL A 19 12.66 8.81 1.30
CA VAL A 19 13.76 7.87 1.19
C VAL A 19 13.24 6.49 0.78
N ILE A 20 12.17 6.04 1.42
CA ILE A 20 11.55 4.75 1.09
C ILE A 20 11.07 4.74 -0.36
N LYS A 21 10.35 5.78 -0.78
CA LYS A 21 9.86 5.89 -2.16
C LYS A 21 11.01 5.91 -3.16
N SER A 22 12.08 6.62 -2.84
CA SER A 22 13.25 6.70 -3.71
C SER A 22 13.86 5.30 -3.96
N ARG A 23 13.94 4.49 -2.90
CA ARG A 23 14.42 3.12 -3.02
C ARG A 23 13.50 2.26 -3.88
N LEU A 24 12.18 2.44 -3.70
CA LEU A 24 11.19 1.67 -4.45
C LEU A 24 11.19 2.03 -5.94
N ARG A 25 11.60 3.25 -6.29
CA ARG A 25 11.65 3.68 -7.68
C ARG A 25 12.63 2.88 -8.55
N THR A 26 13.53 2.12 -7.95
CA THR A 26 14.39 1.19 -8.71
C THR A 26 13.56 0.16 -9.47
N TYR A 27 12.31 -0.09 -9.05
CA TYR A 27 11.42 -1.05 -9.71
C TYR A 27 10.59 -0.42 -10.84
N GLN A 28 10.71 0.89 -11.08
CA GLN A 28 9.90 1.57 -12.10
C GLN A 28 9.97 0.94 -13.49
N PRO A 29 11.14 0.55 -14.01
CA PRO A 29 11.19 -0.08 -15.33
C PRO A 29 10.39 -1.37 -15.40
N PHE A 30 10.44 -2.18 -14.32
CA PHE A 30 9.66 -3.41 -14.21
C PHE A 30 8.15 -3.12 -14.17
N LEU A 31 7.75 -2.12 -13.37
CA LEU A 31 6.35 -1.72 -13.27
C LEU A 31 5.82 -1.19 -14.60
N GLY A 32 6.63 -0.41 -15.31
CA GLY A 32 6.26 0.09 -16.63
C GLY A 32 6.03 -1.02 -17.63
N ALA A 33 6.89 -2.05 -17.61
CA ALA A 33 6.74 -3.21 -18.47
C ALA A 33 5.48 -4.00 -18.15
N LEU A 34 5.16 -4.19 -16.86
CA LEU A 34 3.94 -4.86 -16.43
C LEU A 34 2.69 -4.09 -16.88
N LEU A 35 2.70 -2.78 -16.69
CA LEU A 35 1.56 -1.95 -17.03
C LEU A 35 1.32 -1.91 -18.53
N ALA A 36 2.39 -1.90 -19.31
CA ALA A 36 2.30 -1.94 -20.78
C ALA A 36 1.67 -3.26 -21.25
N ARG A 37 2.00 -4.38 -20.58
CA ARG A 37 1.44 -5.68 -20.93
C ARG A 37 0.00 -5.84 -20.43
N TYR A 38 -0.32 -5.25 -19.28
CA TYR A 38 -1.65 -5.37 -18.66
C TYR A 38 -2.23 -3.99 -18.35
N PRO A 39 -2.65 -3.23 -19.37
CA PRO A 39 -3.15 -1.87 -19.15
C PRO A 39 -4.33 -1.86 -18.19
N GLY A 40 -4.34 -0.92 -17.24
CA GLY A 40 -5.41 -0.82 -16.27
C GLY A 40 -5.46 -1.94 -15.25
N ALA A 41 -4.37 -2.69 -15.08
CA ALA A 41 -4.32 -3.81 -14.16
C ALA A 41 -4.61 -3.38 -12.72
N PRO A 42 -5.42 -4.13 -11.99
CA PRO A 42 -5.57 -3.92 -10.55
C PRO A 42 -4.34 -4.43 -9.82
N ALA A 43 -3.98 -3.77 -8.72
CA ALA A 43 -2.88 -4.18 -7.86
C ALA A 43 -3.33 -4.12 -6.42
N LEU A 44 -2.90 -5.09 -5.61
CA LEU A 44 -3.24 -5.16 -4.20
C LEU A 44 -1.94 -5.17 -3.39
N ASP A 45 -1.80 -4.20 -2.49
CA ASP A 45 -0.67 -4.09 -1.60
C ASP A 45 -1.08 -4.58 -0.21
N LEU A 46 -0.64 -5.78 0.15
CA LEU A 46 -0.93 -6.38 1.45
C LEU A 46 0.05 -5.85 2.48
N GLY A 47 -0.48 -5.27 3.57
CA GLY A 47 0.35 -4.63 4.58
C GLY A 47 0.93 -3.31 4.08
N CYS A 48 0.07 -2.44 3.53
CA CYS A 48 0.51 -1.24 2.82
C CYS A 48 1.20 -0.20 3.72
N GLY A 49 1.05 -0.30 5.03
CA GLY A 49 1.65 0.64 5.95
C GLY A 49 1.21 2.06 5.66
N ARG A 50 2.17 3.00 5.61
CA ARG A 50 1.89 4.41 5.29
C ARG A 50 1.71 4.67 3.80
N GLY A 51 1.82 3.62 2.96
CA GLY A 51 1.44 3.68 1.57
C GLY A 51 2.50 4.15 0.59
N GLU A 52 3.78 4.06 0.94
CA GLU A 52 4.85 4.46 0.01
C GLU A 52 4.80 3.67 -1.30
N TRP A 53 4.71 2.35 -1.19
CA TRP A 53 4.60 1.48 -2.37
C TRP A 53 3.27 1.67 -3.07
N LEU A 54 2.18 1.78 -2.30
CA LEU A 54 0.85 2.03 -2.84
C LEU A 54 0.80 3.34 -3.65
N GLU A 55 1.42 4.40 -3.12
CA GLU A 55 1.50 5.68 -3.81
C GLU A 55 2.27 5.55 -5.12
N LEU A 56 3.40 4.84 -5.10
CA LEU A 56 4.21 4.63 -6.30
C LEU A 56 3.42 3.86 -7.37
N LEU A 57 2.72 2.80 -6.98
CA LEU A 57 1.89 2.03 -7.92
C LEU A 57 0.82 2.91 -8.54
N THR A 58 0.17 3.75 -7.74
CA THR A 58 -0.86 4.67 -8.21
C THR A 58 -0.27 5.68 -9.20
N GLU A 59 0.90 6.24 -8.88
CA GLU A 59 1.58 7.19 -9.75
C GLU A 59 1.97 6.56 -11.09
N GLN A 60 2.29 5.27 -11.09
CA GLN A 60 2.64 4.54 -12.32
C GLN A 60 1.42 4.18 -13.18
N GLY A 61 0.22 4.36 -12.66
CA GLY A 61 -1.00 4.12 -13.44
C GLY A 61 -1.74 2.84 -13.10
N PHE A 62 -1.31 2.10 -12.07
CA PHE A 62 -2.06 0.93 -11.60
C PHE A 62 -3.31 1.37 -10.84
N ARG A 63 -4.36 0.56 -10.92
CA ARG A 63 -5.52 0.69 -10.03
C ARG A 63 -5.18 -0.02 -8.72
N ALA A 64 -4.45 0.68 -7.86
CA ALA A 64 -3.86 0.08 -6.68
C ALA A 64 -4.76 0.25 -5.46
N ARG A 65 -4.88 -0.81 -4.68
CA ARG A 65 -5.56 -0.81 -3.38
C ARG A 65 -4.64 -1.39 -2.33
N GLY A 66 -4.54 -0.73 -1.18
CA GLY A 66 -3.79 -1.22 -0.05
C GLY A 66 -4.68 -1.74 1.05
N VAL A 67 -4.18 -2.67 1.86
CA VAL A 67 -4.83 -3.12 3.07
C VAL A 67 -3.81 -3.19 4.19
N ASP A 68 -4.23 -2.88 5.41
CA ASP A 68 -3.40 -2.98 6.59
C ASP A 68 -4.28 -3.22 7.81
N LEU A 69 -3.68 -3.75 8.88
CA LEU A 69 -4.35 -3.95 10.15
C LEU A 69 -4.27 -2.73 11.06
N ASP A 70 -3.35 -1.81 10.78
CA ASP A 70 -3.11 -0.64 11.61
C ASP A 70 -3.92 0.56 11.11
N ALA A 71 -4.93 0.96 11.88
CA ALA A 71 -5.80 2.07 11.53
C ALA A 71 -5.04 3.40 11.35
N GLY A 72 -3.96 3.61 12.10
CA GLY A 72 -3.17 4.83 11.97
C GLY A 72 -2.39 4.88 10.66
N MET A 73 -1.89 3.73 10.19
CA MET A 73 -1.25 3.64 8.88
C MET A 73 -2.27 3.91 7.78
N LEU A 74 -3.48 3.35 7.91
CA LEU A 74 -4.55 3.61 6.95
C LEU A 74 -4.93 5.08 6.89
N ALA A 75 -5.01 5.75 8.05
CA ALA A 75 -5.32 7.17 8.10
C ALA A 75 -4.29 7.97 7.28
N ALA A 76 -3.01 7.63 7.39
CA ALA A 76 -1.95 8.28 6.63
C ALA A 76 -2.13 8.07 5.12
N CYS A 77 -2.55 6.88 4.70
CA CYS A 77 -2.87 6.60 3.30
C CYS A 77 -4.04 7.44 2.81
N LEU A 78 -5.11 7.48 3.59
CA LEU A 78 -6.33 8.21 3.22
C LEU A 78 -6.09 9.71 3.13
N GLU A 79 -5.26 10.28 4.00
CA GLU A 79 -4.87 11.68 3.92
C GLU A 79 -4.19 12.03 2.60
N ARG A 80 -3.54 11.05 1.97
CA ARG A 80 -2.87 11.24 0.69
C ARG A 80 -3.76 10.87 -0.50
N GLY A 81 -5.02 10.55 -0.25
CA GLY A 81 -5.96 10.19 -1.31
C GLY A 81 -5.75 8.80 -1.88
N LEU A 82 -5.05 7.93 -1.16
CA LEU A 82 -4.82 6.56 -1.61
C LEU A 82 -6.01 5.66 -1.25
N ASP A 83 -6.24 4.64 -2.08
CA ASP A 83 -7.29 3.66 -1.84
C ASP A 83 -6.77 2.60 -0.88
N ALA A 84 -7.14 2.69 0.38
CA ALA A 84 -6.68 1.78 1.40
C ALA A 84 -7.83 1.39 2.33
N SER A 85 -7.81 0.14 2.80
CA SER A 85 -8.86 -0.43 3.65
C SER A 85 -8.25 -1.28 4.75
N HIS A 86 -9.02 -1.45 5.84
CA HIS A 86 -8.61 -2.35 6.90
C HIS A 86 -8.68 -3.81 6.40
N ALA A 87 -7.71 -4.62 6.82
CA ALA A 87 -7.63 -6.01 6.38
C ALA A 87 -8.89 -6.82 6.71
N ASP A 88 -9.59 -6.49 7.80
CA ASP A 88 -10.84 -7.15 8.16
C ASP A 88 -11.94 -6.90 7.12
N ALA A 89 -11.94 -5.73 6.49
CA ALA A 89 -12.90 -5.43 5.44
C ALA A 89 -12.64 -6.28 4.20
N LEU A 90 -11.37 -6.51 3.85
CA LEU A 90 -11.03 -7.42 2.77
C LEU A 90 -11.46 -8.84 3.08
N ALA A 91 -11.20 -9.32 4.29
CA ALA A 91 -11.61 -10.65 4.71
C ALA A 91 -13.12 -10.83 4.61
N ALA A 92 -13.90 -9.84 5.06
CA ALA A 92 -15.34 -9.86 4.95
C ALA A 92 -15.82 -9.93 3.49
N TYR A 93 -15.18 -9.16 2.63
CA TYR A 93 -15.46 -9.17 1.19
C TYR A 93 -15.20 -10.56 0.59
N LEU A 94 -14.03 -11.13 0.87
CA LEU A 94 -13.66 -12.44 0.34
C LEU A 94 -14.63 -13.54 0.81
N ARG A 95 -15.08 -13.49 2.06
CA ARG A 95 -16.09 -14.43 2.56
C ARG A 95 -17.41 -14.26 1.81
N ARG A 96 -17.82 -13.02 1.57
CA ARG A 96 -19.10 -12.73 0.90
C ARG A 96 -19.13 -13.27 -0.53
N VAL A 97 -17.98 -13.23 -1.23
CA VAL A 97 -17.88 -13.75 -2.59
C VAL A 97 -17.44 -15.21 -2.66
N GLY A 98 -17.31 -15.88 -1.53
CA GLY A 98 -17.02 -17.32 -1.48
C GLY A 98 -15.56 -17.69 -1.71
N LEU A 99 -14.62 -16.77 -1.46
CA LEU A 99 -13.19 -17.02 -1.71
C LEU A 99 -12.39 -17.36 -0.45
N SER A 100 -13.04 -17.50 0.70
CA SER A 100 -12.34 -17.87 1.91
C SER A 100 -13.17 -18.75 2.82
#